data_e41c6849635e51376209c8c2203e1149
#
_entry.id   e41c6849635e51376209c8c2203e1149
#
_cell.length_a   1.000
_cell.length_b   1.000
_cell.length_c   1.000
_cell.angle_alpha   90.00
_cell.angle_beta   90.00
_cell.angle_gamma   90.00
#
_symmetry.space_group_name_H-M   'P 1'
#
loop_
_entity.id
_entity.type
_entity.pdbx_description
1 polymer ?
#
loop_
_entity_poly.entity_id
_entity_poly.type
_entity_poly.pdbx_seq_one_letter_code
_entity_poly.pdbx_strand_id
1 'polypeptide(L)'
;MYFGYKMRDSMPGKSFFFAEKRRPVEEIMDLIKNRYVDDVELDKLADTAIQAMLSKLDPHSVFIPAEELQMVNEDLAGKFFGIGIEFNIFNDTLNVINVLKDGPGFKAGLVTGDKFIKIDDSLVAGNKTDADAYRKKLRGERGTKVTITYLRNAATKQAVITRDAIPLVSVDASYMMTKEIGYIRLNKFSSVTYREFMEALEPLKKAGLQKLILDLRGNGGGILDQAVEIADEFLDGDKLITYTEGKHVDKKEYRCRRNGQFETGKLVVLADEGSASASEILIGALQDWDRATIVGRRSFGK
;
A
#
# COMPACT_ATOMS: atom_id res chain seq x y z
N MET A 1 -10.29 22.39 38.12
CA MET A 1 -9.73 22.95 36.88
C MET A 1 -9.84 24.49 36.75
N TYR A 2 -10.63 25.16 37.57
CA TYR A 2 -10.80 26.63 37.55
C TYR A 2 -9.75 27.43 38.36
N PHE A 3 -8.99 26.76 39.20
CA PHE A 3 -7.99 27.41 40.10
C PHE A 3 -6.64 27.72 39.43
N GLY A 4 -6.28 27.00 38.38
CA GLY A 4 -5.00 27.20 37.68
C GLY A 4 -4.95 28.44 36.78
N TYR A 5 -6.09 28.91 36.31
CA TYR A 5 -6.17 30.03 35.38
C TYR A 5 -6.04 31.39 36.06
N LYS A 6 -6.40 31.50 37.36
CA LYS A 6 -6.33 32.75 38.12
C LYS A 6 -4.98 33.01 38.79
N MET A 7 -4.10 32.02 38.96
CA MET A 7 -2.78 32.22 39.54
C MET A 7 -1.76 32.89 38.59
N ARG A 8 -2.04 32.86 37.28
CA ARG A 8 -1.15 33.42 36.26
C ARG A 8 -1.22 34.96 36.21
N ASP A 9 -2.33 35.56 36.59
CA ASP A 9 -2.54 37.02 36.52
C ASP A 9 -2.08 37.81 37.77
N SER A 10 -1.57 37.12 38.81
CA SER A 10 -1.23 37.75 40.11
C SER A 10 0.25 37.81 40.44
N MET A 11 1.15 37.54 39.51
CA MET A 11 2.60 37.75 39.74
C MET A 11 3.13 39.01 39.02
N PRO A 12 3.47 40.10 39.72
CA PRO A 12 4.16 41.23 39.12
C PRO A 12 5.64 40.92 39.02
N GLY A 13 6.18 40.76 37.82
CA GLY A 13 7.62 40.64 37.67
C GLY A 13 8.08 40.14 36.30
N LYS A 14 8.29 41.12 35.40
CA LYS A 14 9.23 41.09 34.27
C LYS A 14 9.38 39.76 33.51
N SER A 15 8.50 39.53 32.53
CA SER A 15 8.77 38.57 31.49
C SER A 15 9.73 39.14 30.46
N PHE A 16 10.99 38.77 30.53
CA PHE A 16 12.00 38.98 29.50
C PHE A 16 12.05 37.76 28.52
N PHE A 17 11.08 36.88 28.60
CA PHE A 17 10.92 35.76 27.68
C PHE A 17 9.60 35.95 26.96
N PHE A 18 9.63 36.04 25.65
CA PHE A 18 8.49 35.75 24.79
C PHE A 18 8.10 34.30 25.08
N ALA A 19 7.18 34.08 25.99
CA ALA A 19 6.54 32.80 26.11
C ALA A 19 5.75 32.60 24.82
N GLU A 20 6.29 31.83 23.88
CA GLU A 20 5.50 31.29 22.79
C GLU A 20 4.23 30.73 23.40
N LYS A 21 3.09 31.22 22.94
CA LYS A 21 1.78 30.81 23.43
C LYS A 21 1.61 29.32 23.03
N ARG A 22 2.03 28.43 23.94
CA ARG A 22 1.93 26.98 23.72
C ARG A 22 0.48 26.66 23.35
N ARG A 23 0.31 25.82 22.36
CA ARG A 23 -1.01 25.41 21.93
C ARG A 23 -1.64 24.51 23.00
N PRO A 24 -2.94 24.59 23.27
CA PRO A 24 -3.60 23.81 24.33
C PRO A 24 -3.33 22.32 24.27
N VAL A 25 -3.11 21.76 23.06
CA VAL A 25 -2.77 20.33 22.87
C VAL A 25 -1.40 20.00 23.47
N GLU A 26 -0.40 20.86 23.28
CA GLU A 26 0.94 20.69 23.87
C GLU A 26 0.89 20.78 25.41
N GLU A 27 0.09 21.71 25.95
CA GLU A 27 -0.09 21.88 27.40
C GLU A 27 -0.78 20.63 28.02
N ILE A 28 -1.76 20.05 27.34
CA ILE A 28 -2.43 18.82 27.80
C ILE A 28 -1.47 17.63 27.77
N MET A 29 -0.69 17.47 26.72
CA MET A 29 0.32 16.40 26.62
C MET A 29 1.36 16.49 27.76
N ASP A 30 1.85 17.71 28.05
CA ASP A 30 2.77 17.95 29.16
C ASP A 30 2.13 17.67 30.53
N LEU A 31 0.85 17.98 30.71
CA LEU A 31 0.11 17.68 31.96
C LEU A 31 -0.05 16.17 32.15
N ILE A 32 -0.41 15.44 31.10
CA ILE A 32 -0.54 13.99 31.12
C ILE A 32 0.83 13.38 31.50
N LYS A 33 1.89 13.75 30.78
CA LYS A 33 3.25 13.26 31.03
C LYS A 33 3.68 13.43 32.48
N ASN A 34 3.36 14.59 33.09
CA ASN A 34 3.94 14.97 34.39
C ASN A 34 3.02 14.74 35.59
N ARG A 35 1.72 14.48 35.37
CA ARG A 35 0.72 14.46 36.46
C ARG A 35 -0.30 13.33 36.39
N TYR A 36 -0.32 12.53 35.30
CA TYR A 36 -1.23 11.40 35.25
C TYR A 36 -0.80 10.31 36.24
N VAL A 37 -1.76 9.54 36.75
CA VAL A 37 -1.53 8.56 37.83
C VAL A 37 -0.76 7.32 37.33
N ASP A 38 -0.97 6.94 36.06
CA ASP A 38 -0.34 5.78 35.46
C ASP A 38 0.65 6.21 34.37
N ASP A 39 1.58 5.31 34.02
CA ASP A 39 2.46 5.48 32.87
C ASP A 39 1.67 5.46 31.55
N VAL A 40 1.88 6.47 30.71
CA VAL A 40 1.19 6.62 29.41
C VAL A 40 2.21 6.63 28.28
N GLU A 41 1.95 5.84 27.24
CA GLU A 41 2.70 5.90 25.99
C GLU A 41 2.29 7.16 25.20
N LEU A 42 3.06 8.23 25.37
CA LEU A 42 2.74 9.54 24.82
C LEU A 42 2.68 9.56 23.30
N ASP A 43 3.50 8.76 22.62
CA ASP A 43 3.53 8.69 21.16
C ASP A 43 2.21 8.11 20.63
N LYS A 44 1.72 7.03 21.21
CA LYS A 44 0.40 6.46 20.86
C LYS A 44 -0.76 7.41 21.14
N LEU A 45 -0.66 8.17 22.24
CA LEU A 45 -1.66 9.18 22.56
C LEU A 45 -1.63 10.33 21.56
N ALA A 46 -0.44 10.76 21.12
CA ALA A 46 -0.26 11.77 20.08
C ALA A 46 -0.84 11.32 18.74
N ASP A 47 -0.53 10.09 18.32
CA ASP A 47 -1.05 9.49 17.08
C ASP A 47 -2.59 9.45 17.09
N THR A 48 -3.17 9.03 18.23
CA THR A 48 -4.63 9.05 18.42
C THR A 48 -5.23 10.45 18.31
N ALA A 49 -4.57 11.45 18.90
CA ALA A 49 -5.02 12.83 18.84
C ALA A 49 -4.93 13.40 17.42
N ILE A 50 -3.84 13.11 16.69
CA ILE A 50 -3.66 13.51 15.28
C ILE A 50 -4.76 12.90 14.42
N GLN A 51 -5.01 11.60 14.56
CA GLN A 51 -6.05 10.89 13.81
C GLN A 51 -7.44 11.47 14.09
N ALA A 52 -7.74 11.79 15.36
CA ALA A 52 -9.00 12.42 15.75
C ALA A 52 -9.15 13.84 15.16
N MET A 53 -8.08 14.60 15.05
CA MET A 53 -8.09 15.92 14.39
C MET A 53 -8.34 15.80 12.89
N LEU A 54 -7.62 14.91 12.21
CA LEU A 54 -7.74 14.72 10.76
C LEU A 54 -9.14 14.21 10.37
N SER A 55 -9.74 13.33 11.17
CA SER A 55 -11.11 12.84 10.94
C SER A 55 -12.20 13.92 10.94
N LYS A 56 -11.88 15.14 11.41
CA LYS A 56 -12.77 16.31 11.39
C LYS A 56 -12.61 17.17 10.13
N LEU A 57 -11.60 16.92 9.32
CA LEU A 57 -11.38 17.65 8.07
C LEU A 57 -12.23 17.01 6.95
N ASP A 58 -11.94 15.76 6.64
CA ASP A 58 -12.63 14.98 5.60
C ASP A 58 -12.34 13.48 5.80
N PRO A 59 -13.08 12.57 5.12
CA PRO A 59 -12.89 11.13 5.27
C PRO A 59 -11.61 10.60 4.61
N HIS A 60 -10.89 11.42 3.85
CA HIS A 60 -9.69 11.02 3.10
C HIS A 60 -8.39 11.48 3.74
N SER A 61 -8.47 12.38 4.73
CA SER A 61 -7.31 12.82 5.51
C SER A 61 -6.96 11.76 6.54
N VAL A 62 -5.88 11.03 6.31
CA VAL A 62 -5.42 9.92 7.15
C VAL A 62 -4.01 10.18 7.64
N PHE A 63 -3.75 9.91 8.91
CA PHE A 63 -2.42 9.88 9.48
C PHE A 63 -1.84 8.47 9.36
N ILE A 64 -0.62 8.38 8.86
CA ILE A 64 0.13 7.12 8.77
C ILE A 64 1.20 7.16 9.87
N PRO A 65 1.09 6.35 10.93
CA PRO A 65 2.11 6.26 11.96
C PRO A 65 3.48 5.87 11.39
N ALA A 66 4.56 6.31 12.04
CA ALA A 66 5.92 6.02 11.58
C ALA A 66 6.20 4.52 11.43
N GLU A 67 5.57 3.69 12.27
CA GLU A 67 5.69 2.22 12.23
C GLU A 67 5.06 1.62 10.95
N GLU A 68 4.04 2.25 10.38
CA GLU A 68 3.33 1.79 9.17
C GLU A 68 3.92 2.39 7.89
N LEU A 69 4.67 3.49 7.98
CA LEU A 69 5.18 4.24 6.84
C LEU A 69 6.05 3.38 5.92
N GLN A 70 6.86 2.48 6.49
CA GLN A 70 7.68 1.57 5.70
C GLN A 70 6.81 0.66 4.83
N MET A 71 5.77 0.08 5.39
CA MET A 71 4.86 -0.84 4.66
C MET A 71 4.12 -0.11 3.54
N VAL A 72 3.65 1.11 3.78
CA VAL A 72 3.00 1.95 2.76
C VAL A 72 3.99 2.28 1.62
N ASN A 73 5.21 2.67 1.96
CA ASN A 73 6.24 2.97 0.96
C ASN A 73 6.65 1.73 0.15
N GLU A 74 6.75 0.55 0.78
CA GLU A 74 7.00 -0.72 0.09
C GLU A 74 5.87 -1.06 -0.88
N ASP A 75 4.63 -0.87 -0.48
CA ASP A 75 3.45 -1.12 -1.33
C ASP A 75 3.42 -0.18 -2.55
N LEU A 76 3.68 1.12 -2.36
CA LEU A 76 3.81 2.09 -3.44
C LEU A 76 5.03 1.81 -4.34
N ALA A 77 6.13 1.32 -3.78
CA ALA A 77 7.31 0.92 -4.55
C ALA A 77 7.11 -0.38 -5.34
N GLY A 78 6.02 -1.13 -5.12
CA GLY A 78 5.73 -2.40 -5.77
C GLY A 78 6.69 -3.52 -5.36
N LYS A 79 7.32 -3.43 -4.18
CA LYS A 79 8.22 -4.44 -3.63
C LYS A 79 8.41 -4.24 -2.14
N PHE A 80 8.70 -5.34 -1.45
CA PHE A 80 9.20 -5.30 -0.07
C PHE A 80 10.49 -6.12 0.05
N PHE A 81 11.16 -6.05 1.20
CA PHE A 81 12.35 -6.85 1.45
C PHE A 81 12.03 -7.96 2.46
N GLY A 82 12.38 -9.20 2.09
CA GLY A 82 12.06 -10.38 2.89
C GLY A 82 12.64 -11.65 2.32
N ILE A 83 12.02 -12.78 2.66
CA ILE A 83 12.51 -14.11 2.28
C ILE A 83 11.75 -14.74 1.10
N GLY A 84 10.63 -14.18 0.66
CA GLY A 84 9.88 -14.64 -0.53
C GLY A 84 9.16 -15.96 -0.31
N ILE A 85 8.30 -16.04 0.71
CA ILE A 85 7.39 -17.16 0.96
C ILE A 85 5.97 -16.69 1.17
N GLU A 86 5.00 -17.53 0.81
CA GLU A 86 3.63 -17.46 1.28
C GLU A 86 3.43 -18.52 2.35
N PHE A 87 2.68 -18.18 3.40
CA PHE A 87 2.47 -19.09 4.51
C PHE A 87 1.06 -18.97 5.09
N ASN A 88 0.64 -20.05 5.75
CA ASN A 88 -0.51 -20.07 6.65
C ASN A 88 -0.11 -20.58 8.04
N ILE A 89 -0.91 -20.24 9.04
CA ILE A 89 -0.71 -20.72 10.41
C ILE A 89 -1.70 -21.86 10.64
N PHE A 90 -1.17 -23.06 10.88
CA PHE A 90 -1.94 -24.24 11.25
C PHE A 90 -1.42 -24.78 12.57
N ASN A 91 -2.31 -25.06 13.53
CA ASN A 91 -1.96 -25.57 14.84
C ASN A 91 -0.82 -24.76 15.49
N ASP A 92 -0.99 -23.43 15.48
CA ASP A 92 -0.03 -22.48 16.07
C ASP A 92 1.40 -22.59 15.50
N THR A 93 1.51 -22.96 14.22
CA THR A 93 2.79 -23.12 13.52
C THR A 93 2.69 -22.54 12.11
N LEU A 94 3.69 -21.77 11.70
CA LEU A 94 3.81 -21.30 10.32
C LEU A 94 4.14 -22.45 9.38
N ASN A 95 3.29 -22.66 8.39
CA ASN A 95 3.50 -23.65 7.31
C ASN A 95 3.70 -22.91 6.00
N VAL A 96 4.80 -23.18 5.31
CA VAL A 96 5.11 -22.64 3.99
C VAL A 96 4.15 -23.25 2.97
N ILE A 97 3.38 -22.41 2.27
CA ILE A 97 2.44 -22.82 1.22
C ILE A 97 3.07 -22.69 -0.14
N ASN A 98 3.82 -21.62 -0.36
CA ASN A 98 4.49 -21.35 -1.61
C ASN A 98 5.85 -20.69 -1.33
N VAL A 99 6.81 -20.94 -2.21
CA VAL A 99 8.12 -20.30 -2.20
C VAL A 99 8.34 -19.62 -3.53
N LEU A 100 8.56 -18.31 -3.51
CA LEU A 100 8.78 -17.52 -4.71
C LEU A 100 9.98 -18.09 -5.48
N LYS A 101 9.75 -18.50 -6.71
CA LYS A 101 10.80 -19.01 -7.61
C LYS A 101 11.92 -17.97 -7.75
N ASP A 102 13.16 -18.42 -7.64
CA ASP A 102 14.36 -17.60 -7.69
C ASP A 102 14.49 -16.55 -6.57
N GLY A 103 13.56 -16.57 -5.60
CA GLY A 103 13.59 -15.72 -4.42
C GLY A 103 14.59 -16.18 -3.35
N PRO A 104 14.79 -15.39 -2.28
CA PRO A 104 15.77 -15.71 -1.22
C PRO A 104 15.52 -17.03 -0.51
N GLY A 105 14.25 -17.34 -0.18
CA GLY A 105 13.88 -18.61 0.46
C GLY A 105 14.11 -19.81 -0.45
N PHE A 106 13.80 -19.66 -1.75
CA PHE A 106 14.08 -20.69 -2.77
C PHE A 106 15.58 -20.98 -2.88
N LYS A 107 16.41 -19.93 -2.99
CA LYS A 107 17.87 -20.05 -3.04
C LYS A 107 18.47 -20.69 -1.79
N ALA A 108 17.83 -20.49 -0.64
CA ALA A 108 18.21 -21.11 0.63
C ALA A 108 17.64 -22.53 0.80
N GLY A 109 16.90 -23.04 -0.19
CA GLY A 109 16.39 -24.39 -0.22
C GLY A 109 15.10 -24.61 0.58
N LEU A 110 14.33 -23.57 0.90
CA LEU A 110 12.97 -23.74 1.43
C LEU A 110 12.04 -24.31 0.35
N VAL A 111 11.05 -25.09 0.79
CA VAL A 111 10.02 -25.66 -0.08
C VAL A 111 8.66 -25.61 0.58
N THR A 112 7.61 -25.77 -0.20
CA THR A 112 6.24 -25.94 0.30
C THR A 112 6.16 -27.12 1.28
N GLY A 113 5.47 -26.91 2.39
CA GLY A 113 5.30 -27.88 3.49
C GLY A 113 6.35 -27.76 4.61
N ASP A 114 7.35 -26.90 4.49
CA ASP A 114 8.26 -26.60 5.60
C ASP A 114 7.47 -25.93 6.75
N LYS A 115 7.74 -26.35 7.97
CA LYS A 115 7.08 -25.82 9.19
C LYS A 115 8.13 -25.10 10.02
N PHE A 116 7.94 -23.79 10.25
CA PHE A 116 8.90 -22.99 10.99
C PHE A 116 8.78 -23.25 12.50
N ILE A 117 9.91 -23.55 13.14
CA ILE A 117 10.04 -23.77 14.59
C ILE A 117 10.62 -22.52 15.25
N LYS A 118 11.73 -21.98 14.67
CA LYS A 118 12.38 -20.76 15.15
C LYS A 118 12.66 -19.80 14.01
N ILE A 119 12.61 -18.52 14.31
CA ILE A 119 13.12 -17.44 13.47
C ILE A 119 14.17 -16.73 14.31
N ASP A 120 15.43 -16.77 13.86
CA ASP A 120 16.62 -16.47 14.65
C ASP A 120 16.57 -17.27 15.98
N ASP A 121 16.76 -16.63 17.11
CA ASP A 121 16.71 -17.28 18.43
C ASP A 121 15.29 -17.40 19.01
N SER A 122 14.30 -16.82 18.33
CA SER A 122 12.92 -16.80 18.84
C SER A 122 12.17 -18.09 18.46
N LEU A 123 11.66 -18.82 19.44
CA LEU A 123 10.69 -19.90 19.24
C LEU A 123 9.38 -19.28 18.73
N VAL A 124 8.86 -19.76 17.61
CA VAL A 124 7.64 -19.23 16.96
C VAL A 124 6.54 -20.29 16.82
N ALA A 125 6.87 -21.56 16.85
CA ALA A 125 5.87 -22.64 16.85
C ALA A 125 5.32 -22.87 18.27
N GLY A 126 3.99 -23.07 18.39
CA GLY A 126 3.34 -23.32 19.68
C GLY A 126 3.30 -22.12 20.63
N ASN A 127 3.55 -20.91 20.15
CA ASN A 127 3.70 -19.70 20.96
C ASN A 127 2.62 -18.63 20.65
N LYS A 128 1.50 -19.02 20.04
CA LYS A 128 0.40 -18.14 19.62
C LYS A 128 0.88 -16.91 18.83
N THR A 129 1.93 -17.10 18.03
CA THR A 129 2.48 -16.05 17.17
C THR A 129 1.50 -15.76 16.03
N ASP A 130 1.05 -14.53 15.90
CA ASP A 130 0.16 -14.12 14.83
C ASP A 130 0.90 -13.91 13.48
N ALA A 131 0.12 -13.74 12.41
CA ALA A 131 0.67 -13.58 11.07
C ALA A 131 1.53 -12.31 10.91
N ASP A 132 1.18 -11.22 11.60
CA ASP A 132 1.91 -9.96 11.50
C ASP A 132 3.24 -10.03 12.25
N ALA A 133 3.29 -10.70 13.40
CA ALA A 133 4.54 -10.97 14.10
C ALA A 133 5.48 -11.84 13.25
N TYR A 134 4.96 -12.85 12.54
CA TYR A 134 5.75 -13.60 11.57
C TYR A 134 6.27 -12.71 10.43
N ARG A 135 5.39 -11.88 9.82
CA ARG A 135 5.79 -10.95 8.75
C ARG A 135 6.89 -10.00 9.20
N LYS A 136 6.74 -9.38 10.39
CA LYS A 136 7.74 -8.47 10.96
C LYS A 136 9.10 -9.14 11.14
N LYS A 137 9.15 -10.41 11.57
CA LYS A 137 10.41 -11.16 11.75
C LYS A 137 11.04 -11.58 10.42
N LEU A 138 10.24 -11.94 9.41
CA LEU A 138 10.72 -12.41 8.10
C LEU A 138 11.10 -11.28 7.16
N ARG A 139 10.49 -10.09 7.29
CA ARG A 139 10.89 -8.86 6.60
C ARG A 139 12.09 -8.22 7.28
N GLY A 140 12.70 -7.23 6.63
CA GLY A 140 13.80 -6.44 7.16
C GLY A 140 14.61 -5.82 6.03
N GLU A 141 15.66 -5.08 6.35
CA GLU A 141 16.50 -4.40 5.36
C GLU A 141 17.15 -5.37 4.37
N ARG A 142 17.30 -4.90 3.14
CA ARG A 142 17.96 -5.67 2.07
C ARG A 142 19.38 -6.05 2.47
N GLY A 143 19.76 -7.30 2.22
CA GLY A 143 21.09 -7.83 2.53
C GLY A 143 21.26 -8.31 3.97
N THR A 144 20.31 -8.03 4.88
CA THR A 144 20.34 -8.62 6.23
C THR A 144 20.00 -10.10 6.18
N LYS A 145 20.48 -10.84 7.16
CA LYS A 145 20.26 -12.29 7.26
C LYS A 145 19.20 -12.62 8.31
N VAL A 146 18.47 -13.69 8.07
CA VAL A 146 17.58 -14.32 9.04
C VAL A 146 17.85 -15.81 9.03
N THR A 147 17.89 -16.42 10.22
CA THR A 147 18.10 -17.86 10.38
C THR A 147 16.76 -18.53 10.67
N ILE A 148 16.36 -19.47 9.84
CA ILE A 148 15.12 -20.22 10.00
C ILE A 148 15.45 -21.66 10.43
N THR A 149 14.94 -22.06 11.59
CA THR A 149 14.88 -23.47 11.98
C THR A 149 13.51 -24.01 11.63
N TYR A 150 13.44 -25.07 10.85
CA TYR A 150 12.18 -25.63 10.33
C TYR A 150 12.17 -27.16 10.35
N LEU A 151 10.98 -27.72 10.35
CA LEU A 151 10.74 -29.15 10.26
C LEU A 151 10.35 -29.52 8.83
N ARG A 152 11.03 -30.50 8.26
CA ARG A 152 10.73 -31.11 6.95
C ARG A 152 10.79 -32.62 7.08
N ASN A 153 9.69 -33.33 6.78
CA ASN A 153 9.63 -34.80 6.88
C ASN A 153 10.13 -35.33 8.23
N ALA A 154 9.64 -34.73 9.32
CA ALA A 154 10.05 -35.03 10.70
C ALA A 154 11.53 -34.74 11.06
N ALA A 155 12.33 -34.21 10.16
CA ALA A 155 13.71 -33.80 10.39
C ALA A 155 13.81 -32.28 10.60
N THR A 156 14.46 -31.88 11.69
CA THR A 156 14.78 -30.46 11.96
C THR A 156 15.96 -30.04 11.06
N LYS A 157 15.77 -28.94 10.35
CA LYS A 157 16.74 -28.31 9.45
C LYS A 157 16.91 -26.84 9.77
N GLN A 158 17.99 -26.26 9.26
CA GLN A 158 18.26 -24.83 9.39
C GLN A 158 18.67 -24.25 8.05
N ALA A 159 18.20 -23.03 7.77
CA ALA A 159 18.61 -22.24 6.61
C ALA A 159 18.91 -20.80 7.03
N VAL A 160 20.00 -20.24 6.53
CA VAL A 160 20.33 -18.82 6.66
C VAL A 160 19.96 -18.14 5.35
N ILE A 161 19.02 -17.19 5.42
CA ILE A 161 18.43 -16.53 4.26
C ILE A 161 18.84 -15.07 4.27
N THR A 162 19.42 -14.61 3.18
CA THR A 162 19.70 -13.18 2.98
C THR A 162 18.47 -12.52 2.38
N ARG A 163 17.88 -11.55 3.08
CA ARG A 163 16.69 -10.82 2.61
C ARG A 163 17.00 -10.06 1.33
N ASP A 164 16.09 -10.10 0.38
CA ASP A 164 16.18 -9.37 -0.87
C ASP A 164 14.79 -8.86 -1.31
N ALA A 165 14.74 -8.13 -2.42
CA ALA A 165 13.52 -7.57 -2.97
C ALA A 165 12.55 -8.67 -3.40
N ILE A 166 11.33 -8.59 -2.90
CA ILE A 166 10.20 -9.44 -3.25
C ILE A 166 9.20 -8.58 -4.02
N PRO A 167 8.91 -8.85 -5.29
CA PRO A 167 7.98 -8.06 -6.06
C PRO A 167 6.55 -8.18 -5.53
N LEU A 168 5.85 -7.04 -5.51
CA LEU A 168 4.42 -6.94 -5.31
C LEU A 168 3.79 -6.60 -6.66
N VAL A 169 3.35 -7.63 -7.38
CA VAL A 169 2.80 -7.46 -8.71
C VAL A 169 1.51 -6.64 -8.70
N SER A 170 1.39 -5.74 -9.68
CA SER A 170 0.19 -4.92 -9.88
C SER A 170 -0.79 -5.57 -10.87
N VAL A 171 -0.27 -6.34 -11.82
CA VAL A 171 -1.06 -7.12 -12.79
C VAL A 171 -1.06 -8.57 -12.34
N ASP A 172 -2.14 -9.03 -11.73
CA ASP A 172 -2.25 -10.40 -11.21
C ASP A 172 -2.89 -11.39 -12.19
N ALA A 173 -3.50 -10.88 -13.26
CA ALA A 173 -4.02 -11.73 -14.34
C ALA A 173 -3.97 -11.00 -15.70
N SER A 174 -3.49 -11.71 -16.72
CA SER A 174 -3.52 -11.27 -18.14
C SER A 174 -3.62 -12.47 -19.06
N TYR A 175 -4.69 -12.55 -19.85
CA TYR A 175 -4.91 -13.65 -20.79
C TYR A 175 -5.94 -13.32 -21.88
N MET A 176 -5.90 -14.05 -22.98
CA MET A 176 -6.94 -14.00 -24.00
C MET A 176 -8.12 -14.90 -23.58
N MET A 177 -9.31 -14.31 -23.38
CA MET A 177 -10.55 -15.04 -23.10
C MET A 177 -11.09 -15.73 -24.35
N THR A 178 -10.93 -15.08 -25.50
CA THR A 178 -11.27 -15.59 -26.83
C THR A 178 -10.18 -15.19 -27.81
N LYS A 179 -10.34 -15.48 -29.11
CA LYS A 179 -9.39 -15.05 -30.14
C LYS A 179 -9.28 -13.53 -30.28
N GLU A 180 -10.25 -12.76 -29.78
CA GLU A 180 -10.32 -11.30 -29.94
C GLU A 180 -10.43 -10.54 -28.62
N ILE A 181 -10.83 -11.20 -27.53
CA ILE A 181 -11.11 -10.56 -26.24
C ILE A 181 -10.00 -10.90 -25.27
N GLY A 182 -9.30 -9.90 -24.79
CA GLY A 182 -8.32 -10.01 -23.71
C GLY A 182 -8.89 -9.55 -22.38
N TYR A 183 -8.27 -10.01 -21.30
CA TYR A 183 -8.55 -9.62 -19.93
C TYR A 183 -7.26 -9.27 -19.23
N ILE A 184 -7.26 -8.12 -18.54
CA ILE A 184 -6.18 -7.69 -17.65
C ILE A 184 -6.78 -7.26 -16.32
N ARG A 185 -6.22 -7.74 -15.20
CA ARG A 185 -6.58 -7.30 -13.86
C ARG A 185 -5.46 -6.54 -13.22
N LEU A 186 -5.77 -5.30 -12.80
CA LEU A 186 -4.90 -4.44 -11.99
C LEU A 186 -5.41 -4.42 -10.56
N ASN A 187 -4.58 -4.82 -9.60
CA ASN A 187 -4.94 -4.84 -8.18
C ASN A 187 -4.45 -3.60 -7.40
N LYS A 188 -3.52 -2.81 -7.96
CA LYS A 188 -2.98 -1.57 -7.37
C LYS A 188 -2.28 -0.69 -8.42
N PHE A 189 -1.92 0.54 -8.01
CA PHE A 189 -1.07 1.44 -8.76
C PHE A 189 0.23 1.73 -8.01
N SER A 190 1.24 0.87 -8.17
CA SER A 190 2.60 1.03 -7.64
C SER A 190 3.54 1.61 -8.70
N SER A 191 4.77 1.92 -8.33
CA SER A 191 5.77 2.50 -9.26
C SER A 191 6.14 1.61 -10.46
N VAL A 192 5.71 0.36 -10.47
CA VAL A 192 5.98 -0.60 -11.55
C VAL A 192 4.75 -0.92 -12.39
N THR A 193 3.57 -0.38 -12.04
CA THR A 193 2.28 -0.80 -12.61
C THR A 193 2.19 -0.54 -14.11
N TYR A 194 2.61 0.64 -14.58
CA TYR A 194 2.59 0.94 -16.02
C TYR A 194 3.44 -0.04 -16.81
N ARG A 195 4.66 -0.31 -16.34
CA ARG A 195 5.53 -1.30 -16.98
C ARG A 195 4.89 -2.69 -17.03
N GLU A 196 4.34 -3.16 -15.91
CA GLU A 196 3.68 -4.48 -15.84
C GLU A 196 2.43 -4.53 -16.72
N PHE A 197 1.67 -3.42 -16.78
CA PHE A 197 0.53 -3.30 -17.68
C PHE A 197 0.96 -3.42 -19.15
N MET A 198 2.04 -2.77 -19.56
CA MET A 198 2.56 -2.87 -20.93
C MET A 198 3.10 -4.26 -21.24
N GLU A 199 3.82 -4.89 -20.30
CA GLU A 199 4.26 -6.28 -20.40
C GLU A 199 3.09 -7.27 -20.52
N ALA A 200 1.91 -6.94 -19.97
CA ALA A 200 0.68 -7.71 -20.10
C ALA A 200 -0.07 -7.44 -21.41
N LEU A 201 -0.14 -6.17 -21.84
CA LEU A 201 -0.90 -5.74 -23.03
C LEU A 201 -0.23 -6.19 -24.35
N GLU A 202 1.08 -6.11 -24.44
CA GLU A 202 1.83 -6.45 -25.66
C GLU A 202 1.60 -7.90 -26.15
N PRO A 203 1.69 -8.94 -25.30
CA PRO A 203 1.40 -10.30 -25.73
C PRO A 203 -0.04 -10.49 -26.20
N LEU A 204 -1.01 -9.83 -25.56
CA LEU A 204 -2.41 -9.89 -25.99
C LEU A 204 -2.60 -9.26 -27.39
N LYS A 205 -1.96 -8.12 -27.65
CA LYS A 205 -1.97 -7.48 -28.97
C LYS A 205 -1.38 -8.41 -30.05
N LYS A 206 -0.24 -9.04 -29.75
CA LYS A 206 0.38 -10.03 -30.67
C LYS A 206 -0.50 -11.26 -30.92
N ALA A 207 -1.36 -11.61 -29.93
CA ALA A 207 -2.33 -12.70 -30.04
C ALA A 207 -3.64 -12.31 -30.74
N GLY A 208 -3.79 -11.04 -31.21
CA GLY A 208 -4.96 -10.60 -31.96
C GLY A 208 -6.03 -9.88 -31.14
N LEU A 209 -5.66 -9.24 -30.05
CA LEU A 209 -6.55 -8.44 -29.19
C LEU A 209 -7.27 -7.37 -30.01
N GLN A 210 -8.60 -7.36 -29.95
CA GLN A 210 -9.47 -6.32 -30.51
C GLN A 210 -10.38 -5.69 -29.45
N LYS A 211 -10.62 -6.38 -28.35
CA LYS A 211 -11.52 -5.99 -27.25
C LYS A 211 -10.84 -6.32 -25.95
N LEU A 212 -10.83 -5.36 -25.01
CA LEU A 212 -10.18 -5.53 -23.71
C LEU A 212 -11.19 -5.36 -22.57
N ILE A 213 -11.11 -6.25 -21.60
CA ILE A 213 -11.72 -6.10 -20.28
C ILE A 213 -10.60 -5.74 -19.31
N LEU A 214 -10.67 -4.53 -18.75
CA LEU A 214 -9.76 -4.06 -17.69
C LEU A 214 -10.50 -4.17 -16.35
N ASP A 215 -10.00 -4.97 -15.45
CA ASP A 215 -10.62 -5.21 -14.14
C ASP A 215 -9.89 -4.42 -13.05
N LEU A 216 -10.60 -3.45 -12.48
CA LEU A 216 -10.16 -2.59 -11.36
C LEU A 216 -10.93 -2.87 -10.07
N ARG A 217 -11.71 -3.94 -10.00
CA ARG A 217 -12.46 -4.29 -8.79
C ARG A 217 -11.51 -4.61 -7.64
N GLY A 218 -11.80 -4.01 -6.47
CA GLY A 218 -10.96 -4.13 -5.28
C GLY A 218 -9.63 -3.37 -5.36
N ASN A 219 -9.40 -2.57 -6.41
CA ASN A 219 -8.18 -1.78 -6.56
C ASN A 219 -8.30 -0.43 -5.84
N GLY A 220 -7.71 -0.31 -4.67
CA GLY A 220 -7.73 0.91 -3.84
C GLY A 220 -6.95 2.11 -4.39
N GLY A 221 -6.35 1.99 -5.58
CA GLY A 221 -5.58 3.05 -6.21
C GLY A 221 -4.07 2.95 -5.94
N GLY A 222 -3.44 4.10 -5.74
CA GLY A 222 -2.00 4.26 -5.52
C GLY A 222 -1.45 5.49 -6.22
N ILE A 223 -0.37 5.33 -6.99
CA ILE A 223 0.36 6.42 -7.63
C ILE A 223 -0.44 7.01 -8.81
N LEU A 224 -0.76 8.30 -8.72
CA LEU A 224 -1.52 9.06 -9.72
C LEU A 224 -0.87 8.97 -11.12
N ASP A 225 0.45 9.21 -11.21
CA ASP A 225 1.14 9.21 -12.50
C ASP A 225 1.01 7.88 -13.24
N GLN A 226 0.92 6.75 -12.54
CA GLN A 226 0.72 5.43 -13.14
C GLN A 226 -0.67 5.28 -13.77
N ALA A 227 -1.70 5.85 -13.15
CA ALA A 227 -3.05 5.89 -13.74
C ALA A 227 -3.09 6.78 -14.97
N VAL A 228 -2.41 7.92 -14.93
CA VAL A 228 -2.26 8.84 -16.07
C VAL A 228 -1.57 8.14 -17.23
N GLU A 229 -0.45 7.46 -17.00
CA GLU A 229 0.30 6.73 -18.03
C GLU A 229 -0.54 5.63 -18.69
N ILE A 230 -1.35 4.90 -17.88
CA ILE A 230 -2.23 3.86 -18.41
C ILE A 230 -3.42 4.48 -19.17
N ALA A 231 -3.99 5.61 -18.69
CA ALA A 231 -5.04 6.32 -19.43
C ALA A 231 -4.56 6.79 -20.81
N ASP A 232 -3.31 7.26 -20.91
CA ASP A 232 -2.66 7.68 -22.14
C ASP A 232 -2.50 6.56 -23.19
N GLU A 233 -2.55 5.29 -22.76
CA GLU A 233 -2.55 4.14 -23.70
C GLU A 233 -3.91 3.90 -24.38
N PHE A 234 -4.96 4.47 -23.82
CA PHE A 234 -6.34 4.28 -24.30
C PHE A 234 -6.94 5.51 -24.98
N LEU A 235 -6.44 6.70 -24.68
CA LEU A 235 -6.95 7.98 -25.17
C LEU A 235 -6.04 8.56 -26.23
N ASP A 236 -6.62 9.09 -27.28
CA ASP A 236 -5.90 9.71 -28.40
C ASP A 236 -5.79 11.24 -28.26
N GLY A 237 -4.86 11.85 -28.98
CA GLY A 237 -4.69 13.29 -29.08
C GLY A 237 -4.19 13.97 -27.80
N ASP A 238 -4.69 15.19 -27.50
CA ASP A 238 -4.33 16.01 -26.32
C ASP A 238 -5.51 16.05 -25.31
N LYS A 239 -6.05 14.90 -24.98
CA LYS A 239 -7.17 14.80 -24.04
C LYS A 239 -6.73 15.03 -22.60
N LEU A 240 -7.55 15.78 -21.83
CA LEU A 240 -7.36 15.94 -20.41
C LEU A 240 -7.73 14.63 -19.69
N ILE A 241 -6.78 14.06 -18.95
CA ILE A 241 -6.99 12.86 -18.15
C ILE A 241 -7.52 13.25 -16.77
N THR A 242 -6.84 14.18 -16.11
CA THR A 242 -7.23 14.70 -14.81
C THR A 242 -6.52 16.02 -14.52
N TYR A 243 -6.88 16.69 -13.43
CA TYR A 243 -6.10 17.82 -12.90
C TYR A 243 -6.10 17.80 -11.38
N THR A 244 -5.10 18.46 -10.79
CA THR A 244 -5.04 18.75 -9.36
C THR A 244 -5.10 20.25 -9.16
N GLU A 245 -5.86 20.71 -8.19
CA GLU A 245 -6.00 22.11 -7.80
C GLU A 245 -6.31 22.23 -6.32
N GLY A 246 -5.80 23.26 -5.67
CA GLY A 246 -6.10 23.52 -4.27
C GLY A 246 -6.01 25.02 -3.96
N LYS A 247 -6.58 25.44 -2.84
CA LYS A 247 -6.57 26.85 -2.41
C LYS A 247 -5.18 27.48 -2.40
N HIS A 248 -4.15 26.68 -2.13
CA HIS A 248 -2.76 27.11 -1.99
C HIS A 248 -1.80 26.36 -2.93
N VAL A 249 -2.36 25.66 -3.92
CA VAL A 249 -1.63 24.88 -4.90
C VAL A 249 -2.19 25.20 -6.27
N ASP A 250 -1.34 25.60 -7.20
CA ASP A 250 -1.73 25.94 -8.57
C ASP A 250 -2.31 24.72 -9.28
N LYS A 251 -3.21 24.99 -10.22
CA LYS A 251 -3.81 23.97 -11.07
C LYS A 251 -2.73 23.29 -11.91
N LYS A 252 -2.64 21.96 -11.82
CA LYS A 252 -1.78 21.13 -12.67
C LYS A 252 -2.65 20.16 -13.45
N GLU A 253 -2.59 20.25 -14.80
CA GLU A 253 -3.29 19.35 -15.70
C GLU A 253 -2.41 18.19 -16.13
N TYR A 254 -3.02 17.02 -16.24
CA TYR A 254 -2.43 15.79 -16.76
C TYR A 254 -3.17 15.43 -18.06
N ARG A 255 -2.46 15.45 -19.17
CA ARG A 255 -3.00 15.25 -20.51
C ARG A 255 -2.31 14.09 -21.21
N CYS A 256 -2.94 13.54 -22.22
CA CYS A 256 -2.29 12.62 -23.16
C CYS A 256 -1.08 13.28 -23.81
N ARG A 257 -0.01 12.50 -23.99
CA ARG A 257 1.29 13.02 -24.49
C ARG A 257 1.88 12.20 -25.63
N ARG A 258 1.36 11.01 -25.85
CA ARG A 258 1.89 10.06 -26.85
C ARG A 258 0.74 9.30 -27.50
N ASN A 259 1.03 8.65 -28.61
CA ASN A 259 0.11 7.70 -29.19
C ASN A 259 0.04 6.44 -28.35
N GLY A 260 -1.16 6.11 -27.90
CA GLY A 260 -1.43 4.96 -27.05
C GLY A 260 -1.39 3.65 -27.83
N GLN A 261 -1.23 2.56 -27.10
CA GLN A 261 -1.16 1.23 -27.69
C GLN A 261 -2.53 0.59 -27.93
N PHE A 262 -3.59 1.13 -27.36
CA PHE A 262 -4.95 0.59 -27.49
C PHE A 262 -6.02 1.69 -27.55
N GLU A 263 -5.87 2.66 -28.46
CA GLU A 263 -6.79 3.80 -28.61
C GLU A 263 -8.13 3.42 -29.26
N THR A 264 -8.18 2.42 -30.12
CA THR A 264 -9.33 2.15 -31.00
C THR A 264 -10.12 0.88 -30.68
N GLY A 265 -9.58 -0.08 -29.97
CA GLY A 265 -10.29 -1.33 -29.63
C GLY A 265 -11.45 -1.10 -28.66
N LYS A 266 -12.44 -2.00 -28.63
CA LYS A 266 -13.52 -1.92 -27.62
C LYS A 266 -12.95 -2.15 -26.22
N LEU A 267 -13.32 -1.27 -25.28
CA LEU A 267 -12.84 -1.32 -23.90
C LEU A 267 -14.01 -1.38 -22.93
N VAL A 268 -13.95 -2.32 -22.00
CA VAL A 268 -14.83 -2.44 -20.84
C VAL A 268 -13.98 -2.34 -19.59
N VAL A 269 -14.39 -1.53 -18.63
CA VAL A 269 -13.72 -1.43 -17.32
C VAL A 269 -14.67 -1.94 -16.25
N LEU A 270 -14.21 -2.89 -15.45
CA LEU A 270 -14.94 -3.39 -14.30
C LEU A 270 -14.55 -2.61 -13.05
N ALA A 271 -15.56 -2.15 -12.29
CA ALA A 271 -15.37 -1.38 -11.07
C ALA A 271 -16.30 -1.86 -9.94
N ASP A 272 -15.91 -1.61 -8.71
CA ASP A 272 -16.72 -1.84 -7.52
C ASP A 272 -16.40 -0.82 -6.41
N GLU A 273 -17.01 -1.01 -5.24
CA GLU A 273 -16.79 -0.15 -4.05
C GLU A 273 -15.36 -0.15 -3.52
N GLY A 274 -14.54 -1.12 -3.92
CA GLY A 274 -13.09 -1.16 -3.63
C GLY A 274 -12.24 -0.40 -4.66
N SER A 275 -12.83 0.03 -5.79
CA SER A 275 -12.13 0.85 -6.79
C SER A 275 -12.04 2.30 -6.29
N ALA A 276 -10.84 2.78 -6.00
CA ALA A 276 -10.64 4.09 -5.36
C ALA A 276 -9.45 4.88 -5.95
N SER A 277 -9.45 6.21 -5.78
CA SER A 277 -8.30 7.10 -6.04
C SER A 277 -7.77 6.98 -7.48
N ALA A 278 -6.53 6.50 -7.69
CA ALA A 278 -5.93 6.31 -9.03
C ALA A 278 -6.79 5.44 -9.96
N SER A 279 -7.52 4.44 -9.42
CA SER A 279 -8.50 3.67 -10.19
C SER A 279 -9.64 4.57 -10.69
N GLU A 280 -10.12 5.50 -9.87
CA GLU A 280 -11.20 6.40 -10.24
C GLU A 280 -10.75 7.46 -11.25
N ILE A 281 -9.48 7.88 -11.20
CA ILE A 281 -8.88 8.74 -12.22
C ILE A 281 -8.92 8.05 -13.58
N LEU A 282 -8.48 6.80 -13.66
CA LEU A 282 -8.49 6.01 -14.89
C LEU A 282 -9.92 5.78 -15.39
N ILE A 283 -10.82 5.34 -14.50
CA ILE A 283 -12.25 5.11 -14.81
C ILE A 283 -12.89 6.40 -15.32
N GLY A 284 -12.72 7.52 -14.60
CA GLY A 284 -13.32 8.81 -14.92
C GLY A 284 -12.84 9.33 -16.27
N ALA A 285 -11.53 9.32 -16.52
CA ALA A 285 -10.98 9.74 -17.80
C ALA A 285 -11.53 8.92 -18.97
N LEU A 286 -11.61 7.60 -18.83
CA LEU A 286 -12.13 6.72 -19.88
C LEU A 286 -13.64 6.87 -20.07
N GLN A 287 -14.40 7.18 -19.02
CA GLN A 287 -15.82 7.43 -19.07
C GLN A 287 -16.14 8.79 -19.69
N ASP A 288 -15.47 9.86 -19.25
CA ASP A 288 -15.74 11.23 -19.69
C ASP A 288 -15.43 11.45 -21.18
N TRP A 289 -14.52 10.66 -21.73
CA TRP A 289 -14.20 10.67 -23.15
C TRP A 289 -14.94 9.60 -23.96
N ASP A 290 -15.97 8.97 -23.41
CA ASP A 290 -16.73 7.88 -24.05
C ASP A 290 -15.84 6.74 -24.60
N ARG A 291 -14.65 6.55 -23.99
CA ARG A 291 -13.65 5.60 -24.47
C ARG A 291 -13.97 4.16 -24.01
N ALA A 292 -14.58 4.01 -22.83
CA ALA A 292 -14.88 2.71 -22.25
C ALA A 292 -16.31 2.63 -21.73
N THR A 293 -16.86 1.41 -21.77
CA THR A 293 -18.07 1.07 -21.02
C THR A 293 -17.68 0.66 -19.60
N ILE A 294 -18.16 1.38 -18.59
CA ILE A 294 -17.94 1.05 -17.19
C ILE A 294 -19.03 0.10 -16.71
N VAL A 295 -18.65 -1.02 -16.12
CA VAL A 295 -19.56 -2.08 -15.65
C VAL A 295 -19.24 -2.44 -14.19
N GLY A 296 -20.26 -2.53 -13.36
CA GLY A 296 -20.11 -2.96 -11.98
C GLY A 296 -20.92 -2.13 -10.99
N ARG A 297 -20.33 -1.82 -9.84
CA ARG A 297 -20.96 -1.05 -8.77
C ARG A 297 -20.28 0.32 -8.64
N ARG A 298 -20.92 1.21 -7.86
CA ARG A 298 -20.37 2.53 -7.56
C ARG A 298 -18.99 2.39 -6.91
N SER A 299 -18.02 3.16 -7.42
CA SER A 299 -16.68 3.25 -6.87
C SER A 299 -16.65 3.93 -5.49
N PHE A 300 -15.51 3.95 -4.85
CA PHE A 300 -15.32 4.45 -3.48
C PHE A 300 -15.68 5.93 -3.33
N GLY A 301 -15.22 6.80 -4.27
CA GLY A 301 -15.48 8.26 -4.25
C GLY A 301 -14.42 9.05 -3.49
N LYS A 302 -13.17 8.73 -3.73
CA LYS A 302 -12.02 9.41 -3.10
C LYS A 302 -11.37 10.40 -4.07
#